data_20d8d7da9e548b60d935d517e131f614
#
_entry.id   20d8d7da9e548b60d935d517e131f614
#
_cell.length_a   1.000
_cell.length_b   1.000
_cell.length_c   1.000
_cell.angle_alpha   90.00
_cell.angle_beta   90.00
_cell.angle_gamma   90.00
#
_symmetry.space_group_name_H-M   'P 1'
#
loop_
_entity.id
_entity.type
_entity.pdbx_description
1 polymer ?
#
loop_
_entity_poly.entity_id
_entity_poly.type
_entity_poly.pdbx_seq_one_letter_code
_entity_poly.pdbx_strand_id
1 'polypeptide(L)'
;EFDMMEIEFFVHPGTEDEWHERWLHDRLSWYQNIGVSRDHIKIYDVPSKDLAHYSKKTYDLMYRYPTLGYEEIEGIASRSDFDLGSHTRYQDKYDLNAKVMANPDSTSRLSYFDPQTNKHLIPFVIEPSAGVGRCLLAVLSEAYDEPMVKAPPEDKLSMVAKELEAFNAAVAKNKKLKSDVQESLLAFGEDIRRELPETMPRIEALLAMPGADRISQGKKLRNQSQKVIDDHYRTVLHLKPHLAPVKVAVFPLKRTDGNLVGTAKQIRKSLQTGGKIRTVYDDTGAIGKLYRRQDEIGTPFCVTVDYQSLDDQTVTIRDRDTMAQERISIDELKTYVEEKLED
;
A
#
# COMPACT_ATOMS: atom_id res chain seq x y z
N GLU A 1 3.55 7.91 -16.48
CA GLU A 1 4.35 7.07 -15.58
C GLU A 1 5.82 7.22 -15.91
N PHE A 2 6.65 7.48 -14.89
CA PHE A 2 8.08 7.71 -15.09
C PHE A 2 8.92 6.47 -14.78
N ASP A 3 8.44 5.61 -13.89
CA ASP A 3 9.10 4.37 -13.51
C ASP A 3 8.22 3.18 -13.90
N MET A 4 8.71 2.35 -14.81
CA MET A 4 8.02 1.16 -15.31
C MET A 4 8.75 -0.10 -14.84
N MET A 5 7.96 -1.15 -14.62
CA MET A 5 8.45 -2.53 -14.47
C MET A 5 8.01 -3.30 -15.71
N GLU A 6 8.95 -3.75 -16.51
CA GLU A 6 8.69 -4.46 -17.75
C GLU A 6 9.41 -5.81 -17.74
N ILE A 7 8.74 -6.82 -18.26
CA ILE A 7 9.29 -8.17 -18.42
C ILE A 7 9.20 -8.54 -19.90
N GLU A 8 10.34 -8.80 -20.53
CA GLU A 8 10.42 -9.31 -21.88
C GLU A 8 10.62 -10.83 -21.85
N PHE A 9 9.55 -11.58 -22.00
CA PHE A 9 9.59 -13.03 -21.94
C PHE A 9 9.55 -13.65 -23.33
N PHE A 10 10.64 -14.32 -23.69
CA PHE A 10 10.81 -14.90 -25.02
C PHE A 10 10.23 -16.30 -25.10
N VAL A 11 9.42 -16.56 -26.13
CA VAL A 11 8.78 -17.85 -26.37
C VAL A 11 8.98 -18.34 -27.82
N HIS A 12 8.84 -19.63 -28.03
CA HIS A 12 8.80 -20.17 -29.38
C HIS A 12 7.56 -19.69 -30.13
N PRO A 13 7.69 -19.31 -31.42
CA PRO A 13 6.53 -19.02 -32.27
C PRO A 13 5.52 -20.17 -32.23
N GLY A 14 4.24 -19.83 -32.07
CA GLY A 14 3.14 -20.79 -31.97
C GLY A 14 2.83 -21.25 -30.52
N THR A 15 3.60 -20.83 -29.52
CA THR A 15 3.32 -21.10 -28.09
C THR A 15 2.87 -19.84 -27.33
N GLU A 16 2.82 -18.69 -28.00
CA GLU A 16 2.57 -17.39 -27.39
C GLU A 16 1.20 -17.28 -26.71
N ASP A 17 0.16 -17.93 -27.24
CA ASP A 17 -1.18 -17.85 -26.66
C ASP A 17 -1.24 -18.56 -25.30
N GLU A 18 -0.58 -19.73 -25.16
CA GLU A 18 -0.48 -20.45 -23.90
C GLU A 18 0.33 -19.65 -22.86
N TRP A 19 1.46 -19.11 -23.27
CA TRP A 19 2.30 -18.30 -22.39
C TRP A 19 1.65 -16.98 -21.99
N HIS A 20 0.88 -16.35 -22.87
CA HIS A 20 0.12 -15.14 -22.57
C HIS A 20 -0.93 -15.38 -21.47
N GLU A 21 -1.71 -16.48 -21.58
CA GLU A 21 -2.66 -16.88 -20.53
C GLU A 21 -1.94 -17.20 -19.22
N ARG A 22 -0.80 -17.89 -19.27
CA ARG A 22 -0.02 -18.20 -18.08
C ARG A 22 0.48 -16.93 -17.40
N TRP A 23 1.02 -15.97 -18.16
CA TRP A 23 1.45 -14.69 -17.62
C TRP A 23 0.30 -13.91 -16.96
N LEU A 24 -0.89 -13.93 -17.55
CA LEU A 24 -2.08 -13.35 -16.93
C LEU A 24 -2.33 -13.91 -15.52
N HIS A 25 -2.29 -15.24 -15.38
CA HIS A 25 -2.49 -15.90 -14.10
C HIS A 25 -1.36 -15.63 -13.10
N ASP A 26 -0.11 -15.66 -13.56
CA ASP A 26 1.07 -15.43 -12.73
C ASP A 26 1.08 -13.97 -12.22
N ARG A 27 0.71 -12.99 -13.04
CA ARG A 27 0.60 -11.59 -12.63
C ARG A 27 -0.53 -11.35 -11.63
N LEU A 28 -1.71 -11.93 -11.85
CA LEU A 28 -2.80 -11.86 -10.87
C LEU A 28 -2.39 -12.46 -9.52
N SER A 29 -1.70 -13.59 -9.52
CA SER A 29 -1.16 -14.21 -8.31
C SER A 29 -0.11 -13.32 -7.63
N TRP A 30 0.75 -12.67 -8.41
CA TRP A 30 1.73 -11.73 -7.90
C TRP A 30 1.09 -10.54 -7.19
N TYR A 31 0.02 -9.94 -7.77
CA TYR A 31 -0.73 -8.86 -7.11
C TYR A 31 -1.33 -9.31 -5.78
N GLN A 32 -1.90 -10.51 -5.72
CA GLN A 32 -2.41 -11.05 -4.46
C GLN A 32 -1.29 -11.23 -3.41
N ASN A 33 -0.13 -11.70 -3.83
CA ASN A 33 1.02 -11.89 -2.94
C ASN A 33 1.54 -10.56 -2.36
N ILE A 34 1.45 -9.47 -3.11
CA ILE A 34 1.80 -8.13 -2.61
C ILE A 34 0.65 -7.42 -1.88
N GLY A 35 -0.47 -8.10 -1.66
CA GLY A 35 -1.58 -7.62 -0.83
C GLY A 35 -2.71 -6.91 -1.59
N VAL A 36 -2.69 -6.92 -2.93
CA VAL A 36 -3.79 -6.36 -3.73
C VAL A 36 -4.91 -7.40 -3.87
N SER A 37 -6.13 -7.04 -3.47
CA SER A 37 -7.28 -7.93 -3.52
C SER A 37 -7.66 -8.31 -4.96
N ARG A 38 -7.88 -9.62 -5.21
CA ARG A 38 -8.35 -10.10 -6.52
C ARG A 38 -9.70 -9.47 -6.92
N ASP A 39 -10.56 -9.20 -5.96
CA ASP A 39 -11.88 -8.61 -6.18
C ASP A 39 -11.82 -7.14 -6.64
N HIS A 40 -10.68 -6.51 -6.45
CA HIS A 40 -10.43 -5.14 -6.91
C HIS A 40 -9.76 -5.07 -8.28
N ILE A 41 -9.43 -6.22 -8.90
CA ILE A 41 -8.83 -6.28 -10.24
C ILE A 41 -9.83 -6.86 -11.25
N LYS A 42 -10.10 -6.12 -12.32
CA LYS A 42 -10.81 -6.60 -13.51
C LYS A 42 -9.82 -6.85 -14.64
N ILE A 43 -10.06 -7.90 -15.41
CA ILE A 43 -9.33 -8.17 -16.64
C ILE A 43 -10.11 -7.53 -17.78
N TYR A 44 -9.44 -6.71 -18.57
CA TYR A 44 -9.96 -6.14 -19.78
C TYR A 44 -9.23 -6.76 -20.98
N ASP A 45 -9.96 -7.58 -21.77
CA ASP A 45 -9.45 -8.13 -23.02
C ASP A 45 -9.56 -7.04 -24.08
N VAL A 46 -8.43 -6.48 -24.52
CA VAL A 46 -8.38 -5.33 -25.41
C VAL A 46 -8.91 -5.73 -26.78
N PRO A 47 -9.97 -5.09 -27.29
CA PRO A 47 -10.53 -5.40 -28.59
C PRO A 47 -9.51 -5.23 -29.72
N SER A 48 -9.55 -6.06 -30.74
CA SER A 48 -8.57 -6.07 -31.85
C SER A 48 -8.39 -4.72 -32.54
N LYS A 49 -9.43 -3.87 -32.57
CA LYS A 49 -9.40 -2.53 -33.15
C LYS A 49 -8.60 -1.51 -32.30
N ASP A 50 -8.48 -1.78 -31.01
CA ASP A 50 -7.85 -0.89 -30.01
C ASP A 50 -6.44 -1.39 -29.64
N LEU A 51 -6.02 -2.55 -30.17
CA LEU A 51 -4.68 -3.09 -29.94
C LEU A 51 -3.60 -2.15 -30.49
N ALA A 52 -2.50 -2.06 -29.75
CA ALA A 52 -1.28 -1.43 -30.24
C ALA A 52 -0.78 -2.14 -31.52
N HIS A 53 -0.12 -1.38 -32.40
CA HIS A 53 0.33 -1.89 -33.70
C HIS A 53 1.27 -3.09 -33.60
N TYR A 54 2.00 -3.22 -32.51
CA TYR A 54 2.92 -4.32 -32.23
C TYR A 54 2.24 -5.54 -31.57
N SER A 55 1.03 -5.39 -31.06
CA SER A 55 0.39 -6.45 -30.27
C SER A 55 -0.53 -7.34 -31.11
N LYS A 56 -0.45 -8.64 -30.85
CA LYS A 56 -1.41 -9.66 -31.35
C LYS A 56 -2.63 -9.75 -30.43
N LYS A 57 -2.39 -9.65 -29.11
CA LYS A 57 -3.40 -9.71 -28.04
C LYS A 57 -2.87 -8.99 -26.81
N THR A 58 -3.73 -8.30 -26.07
CA THR A 58 -3.38 -7.63 -24.83
C THR A 58 -4.47 -7.83 -23.79
N TYR A 59 -4.08 -8.11 -22.57
CA TYR A 59 -4.92 -7.99 -21.38
C TYR A 59 -4.48 -6.80 -20.55
N ASP A 60 -5.42 -5.90 -20.21
CA ASP A 60 -5.18 -4.85 -19.23
C ASP A 60 -5.77 -5.28 -17.89
N LEU A 61 -4.97 -5.22 -16.84
CA LEU A 61 -5.42 -5.38 -15.47
C LEU A 61 -5.87 -4.02 -14.95
N MET A 62 -7.18 -3.90 -14.66
CA MET A 62 -7.81 -2.67 -14.21
C MET A 62 -8.03 -2.74 -12.70
N TYR A 63 -7.29 -1.96 -11.92
CA TYR A 63 -7.44 -1.88 -10.47
C TYR A 63 -8.46 -0.81 -10.08
N ARG A 64 -9.28 -1.09 -9.06
CA ARG A 64 -10.27 -0.17 -8.50
C ARG A 64 -9.63 0.78 -7.48
N TYR A 65 -9.11 1.91 -7.94
CA TYR A 65 -8.61 2.96 -7.06
C TYR A 65 -9.74 3.64 -6.28
N PRO A 66 -9.55 3.98 -4.99
CA PRO A 66 -10.62 4.54 -4.15
C PRO A 66 -11.30 5.79 -4.69
N THR A 67 -10.53 6.68 -5.35
CA THR A 67 -11.01 7.98 -5.84
C THR A 67 -11.16 8.06 -7.36
N LEU A 68 -10.45 7.22 -8.12
CA LEU A 68 -10.39 7.26 -9.59
C LEU A 68 -11.31 6.21 -10.24
N GLY A 69 -11.72 5.20 -9.48
CA GLY A 69 -12.42 4.05 -10.04
C GLY A 69 -11.45 3.04 -10.67
N TYR A 70 -11.91 2.35 -11.73
CA TYR A 70 -11.08 1.36 -12.42
C TYR A 70 -10.13 2.05 -13.39
N GLU A 71 -8.84 1.94 -13.13
CA GLU A 71 -7.76 2.41 -14.00
C GLU A 71 -6.75 1.28 -14.22
N GLU A 72 -6.06 1.32 -15.34
CA GLU A 72 -5.04 0.34 -15.69
C GLU A 72 -3.88 0.37 -14.69
N ILE A 73 -3.50 -0.80 -14.18
CA ILE A 73 -2.33 -1.00 -13.33
C ILE A 73 -1.22 -1.74 -14.05
N GLU A 74 -1.56 -2.61 -15.01
CA GLU A 74 -0.62 -3.39 -15.80
C GLU A 74 -1.25 -3.79 -17.13
N GLY A 75 -0.49 -3.70 -18.22
CA GLY A 75 -0.78 -4.31 -19.50
C GLY A 75 0.03 -5.59 -19.71
N ILE A 76 -0.56 -6.61 -20.30
CA ILE A 76 0.12 -7.85 -20.67
C ILE A 76 -0.06 -8.06 -22.16
N ALA A 77 0.97 -7.77 -22.95
CA ALA A 77 0.91 -7.79 -24.41
C ALA A 77 1.62 -9.01 -24.99
N SER A 78 0.97 -9.67 -25.94
CA SER A 78 1.62 -10.62 -26.85
C SER A 78 2.11 -9.85 -28.09
N ARG A 79 3.40 -9.53 -28.12
CA ARG A 79 4.04 -8.68 -29.14
C ARG A 79 4.50 -9.45 -30.37
N SER A 80 4.32 -10.78 -30.37
CA SER A 80 4.84 -11.68 -31.40
C SER A 80 6.34 -11.46 -31.65
N ASP A 81 6.78 -11.48 -32.89
CA ASP A 81 8.14 -11.17 -33.34
C ASP A 81 8.30 -9.71 -33.81
N PHE A 82 7.34 -8.83 -33.48
CA PHE A 82 7.31 -7.48 -34.03
C PHE A 82 8.63 -6.73 -33.81
N ASP A 83 9.11 -6.67 -32.55
CA ASP A 83 10.31 -5.91 -32.23
C ASP A 83 11.58 -6.58 -32.77
N LEU A 84 11.78 -7.85 -32.43
CA LEU A 84 12.98 -8.60 -32.84
C LEU A 84 13.02 -8.81 -34.35
N GLY A 85 11.88 -9.08 -34.96
CA GLY A 85 11.76 -9.24 -36.41
C GLY A 85 12.07 -7.93 -37.15
N SER A 86 11.52 -6.79 -36.69
CA SER A 86 11.74 -5.48 -37.31
C SER A 86 13.18 -5.02 -37.18
N HIS A 87 13.89 -5.41 -36.12
CA HIS A 87 15.28 -5.01 -35.90
C HIS A 87 16.32 -6.05 -36.34
N THR A 88 15.90 -7.21 -36.81
CA THR A 88 16.84 -8.24 -37.28
C THR A 88 17.29 -7.99 -38.73
N ARG A 89 18.56 -8.26 -39.00
CA ARG A 89 19.04 -8.34 -40.41
C ARG A 89 18.66 -9.66 -41.05
N TYR A 90 18.61 -9.70 -42.38
CA TYR A 90 18.25 -10.87 -43.16
C TYR A 90 16.83 -11.37 -42.86
N GLN A 91 15.89 -10.45 -42.78
CA GLN A 91 14.48 -10.73 -42.50
C GLN A 91 13.89 -11.81 -43.39
N ASP A 92 14.33 -11.87 -44.67
CA ASP A 92 13.95 -12.84 -45.70
C ASP A 92 14.31 -14.31 -45.34
N LYS A 93 15.17 -14.52 -44.36
CA LYS A 93 15.56 -15.86 -43.89
C LYS A 93 14.66 -16.44 -42.81
N TYR A 94 13.69 -15.68 -42.35
CA TYR A 94 12.80 -16.06 -41.23
C TYR A 94 11.34 -15.99 -41.71
N ASP A 95 10.51 -16.84 -41.14
CA ASP A 95 9.05 -16.78 -41.27
C ASP A 95 8.51 -15.74 -40.26
N LEU A 96 8.42 -14.48 -40.68
CA LEU A 96 8.08 -13.34 -39.84
C LEU A 96 6.59 -12.99 -39.94
N ASN A 97 6.05 -12.45 -38.83
CA ASN A 97 4.67 -11.97 -38.81
C ASN A 97 4.47 -10.80 -39.79
N ALA A 98 3.25 -10.68 -40.35
CA ALA A 98 2.90 -9.60 -41.29
C ALA A 98 3.00 -8.17 -40.69
N LYS A 99 3.03 -8.03 -39.37
CA LYS A 99 3.21 -6.73 -38.69
C LYS A 99 4.66 -6.26 -38.61
N VAL A 100 5.64 -7.15 -38.85
CA VAL A 100 7.06 -6.79 -38.78
C VAL A 100 7.38 -5.72 -39.80
N MET A 101 8.11 -4.70 -39.36
CA MET A 101 8.53 -3.57 -40.21
C MET A 101 9.76 -3.93 -41.05
N ALA A 102 9.75 -3.57 -42.31
CA ALA A 102 10.92 -3.73 -43.18
C ALA A 102 12.09 -2.83 -42.67
N ASN A 103 13.27 -3.42 -42.46
CA ASN A 103 14.46 -2.71 -42.02
C ASN A 103 15.71 -3.23 -42.74
N PRO A 104 15.91 -2.83 -44.02
CA PRO A 104 17.04 -3.32 -44.86
C PRO A 104 18.39 -2.90 -44.31
N ASP A 105 18.46 -1.83 -43.52
CA ASP A 105 19.70 -1.27 -42.96
C ASP A 105 20.08 -1.89 -41.61
N SER A 106 19.29 -2.82 -41.07
CA SER A 106 19.60 -3.47 -39.81
C SER A 106 20.91 -4.27 -39.87
N THR A 107 21.78 -4.02 -38.92
CA THR A 107 23.06 -4.72 -38.76
C THR A 107 22.99 -5.82 -37.68
N SER A 108 21.97 -5.84 -36.87
CA SER A 108 21.81 -6.74 -35.73
C SER A 108 21.21 -8.07 -36.13
N ARG A 109 21.74 -9.18 -35.63
CA ARG A 109 21.16 -10.51 -35.79
C ARG A 109 20.47 -10.89 -34.47
N LEU A 110 19.13 -10.75 -34.44
CA LEU A 110 18.31 -10.95 -33.23
C LEU A 110 17.61 -12.32 -33.25
N SER A 111 18.23 -13.33 -33.84
CA SER A 111 17.71 -14.70 -33.87
C SER A 111 18.27 -15.55 -32.75
N TYR A 112 17.43 -16.40 -32.21
CA TYR A 112 17.80 -17.46 -31.30
C TYR A 112 18.12 -18.75 -32.06
N PHE A 113 19.22 -19.43 -31.71
CA PHE A 113 19.52 -20.76 -32.21
C PHE A 113 18.88 -21.79 -31.29
N ASP A 114 17.93 -22.55 -31.83
CA ASP A 114 17.30 -23.64 -31.10
C ASP A 114 18.10 -24.94 -31.30
N PRO A 115 18.74 -25.45 -30.26
CA PRO A 115 19.54 -26.68 -30.35
C PRO A 115 18.69 -27.94 -30.56
N GLN A 116 17.39 -27.92 -30.24
CA GLN A 116 16.51 -29.08 -30.42
C GLN A 116 16.13 -29.26 -31.87
N THR A 117 15.83 -28.17 -32.58
CA THR A 117 15.46 -28.20 -34.00
C THR A 117 16.64 -27.94 -34.94
N ASN A 118 17.81 -27.54 -34.40
CA ASN A 118 19.01 -27.12 -35.13
C ASN A 118 18.72 -25.99 -36.12
N LYS A 119 17.84 -25.05 -35.75
CA LYS A 119 17.42 -23.92 -36.58
C LYS A 119 17.54 -22.60 -35.84
N HIS A 120 17.71 -21.54 -36.63
CA HIS A 120 17.54 -20.17 -36.10
C HIS A 120 16.10 -19.72 -36.29
N LEU A 121 15.53 -19.09 -35.24
CA LEU A 121 14.21 -18.51 -35.28
C LEU A 121 14.23 -17.12 -34.62
N ILE A 122 13.24 -16.29 -34.88
CA ILE A 122 12.98 -15.06 -34.14
C ILE A 122 11.97 -15.41 -33.03
N PRO A 123 12.34 -15.29 -31.75
CA PRO A 123 11.40 -15.56 -30.65
C PRO A 123 10.23 -14.59 -30.67
N PHE A 124 9.08 -15.04 -30.18
CA PHE A 124 7.96 -14.16 -29.86
C PHE A 124 8.13 -13.62 -28.44
N VAL A 125 7.53 -12.46 -28.17
CA VAL A 125 7.66 -11.76 -26.89
C VAL A 125 6.31 -11.63 -26.20
N ILE A 126 6.27 -11.99 -24.93
CA ILE A 126 5.18 -11.65 -24.02
C ILE A 126 5.71 -10.58 -23.06
N GLU A 127 5.04 -9.45 -22.98
CA GLU A 127 5.45 -8.30 -22.22
C GLU A 127 4.39 -7.92 -21.17
N PRO A 128 4.55 -8.33 -19.91
CA PRO A 128 3.90 -7.66 -18.78
C PRO A 128 4.60 -6.32 -18.49
N SER A 129 3.82 -5.23 -18.45
CA SER A 129 4.33 -3.86 -18.21
C SER A 129 3.44 -3.14 -17.20
N ALA A 130 4.01 -2.72 -16.07
CA ALA A 130 3.30 -2.09 -14.97
C ALA A 130 3.98 -0.81 -14.49
N GLY A 131 3.19 0.22 -14.18
CA GLY A 131 3.67 1.46 -13.57
C GLY A 131 3.99 1.29 -12.09
N VAL A 132 5.23 1.59 -11.67
CA VAL A 132 5.68 1.45 -10.27
C VAL A 132 4.83 2.30 -9.33
N GLY A 133 4.55 3.56 -9.69
CA GLY A 133 3.74 4.48 -8.89
C GLY A 133 2.30 4.00 -8.73
N ARG A 134 1.70 3.46 -9.79
CA ARG A 134 0.35 2.87 -9.77
C ARG A 134 0.29 1.64 -8.87
N CYS A 135 1.26 0.74 -8.98
CA CYS A 135 1.38 -0.43 -8.11
C CYS A 135 1.54 -0.05 -6.64
N LEU A 136 2.42 0.92 -6.35
CA LEU A 136 2.61 1.42 -4.98
C LEU A 136 1.31 2.01 -4.41
N LEU A 137 0.61 2.83 -5.18
CA LEU A 137 -0.67 3.41 -4.76
C LEU A 137 -1.71 2.34 -4.48
N ALA A 138 -1.80 1.29 -5.32
CA ALA A 138 -2.71 0.17 -5.09
C ALA A 138 -2.38 -0.57 -3.79
N VAL A 139 -1.11 -0.92 -3.56
CA VAL A 139 -0.68 -1.60 -2.33
C VAL A 139 -0.97 -0.76 -1.08
N LEU A 140 -0.69 0.55 -1.12
CA LEU A 140 -0.98 1.44 0.00
C LEU A 140 -2.49 1.60 0.24
N SER A 141 -3.30 1.65 -0.83
CA SER A 141 -4.76 1.75 -0.74
C SER A 141 -5.38 0.49 -0.13
N GLU A 142 -4.85 -0.69 -0.45
CA GLU A 142 -5.30 -1.95 0.15
C GLU A 142 -4.86 -2.10 1.61
N ALA A 143 -3.67 -1.60 1.94
CA ALA A 143 -3.09 -1.75 3.26
C ALA A 143 -3.64 -0.76 4.29
N TYR A 144 -4.17 0.39 3.82
CA TYR A 144 -4.63 1.45 4.71
C TYR A 144 -5.95 1.09 5.40
N ASP A 145 -5.96 1.23 6.74
CA ASP A 145 -7.16 1.03 7.56
C ASP A 145 -7.15 1.95 8.78
N GLU A 146 -8.34 2.28 9.28
CA GLU A 146 -8.56 3.05 10.50
C GLU A 146 -9.54 2.33 11.45
N PRO A 147 -9.15 1.14 11.96
CA PRO A 147 -10.03 0.37 12.83
C PRO A 147 -10.26 1.05 14.17
N MET A 148 -11.49 0.95 14.66
CA MET A 148 -11.83 1.32 16.03
C MET A 148 -11.29 0.25 16.99
N VAL A 149 -10.36 0.65 17.85
CA VAL A 149 -9.69 -0.25 18.81
C VAL A 149 -10.56 -0.47 20.06
N LYS A 150 -11.31 0.56 20.43
CA LYS A 150 -12.16 0.57 21.63
C LYS A 150 -13.33 1.53 21.42
N ALA A 151 -14.55 1.11 21.74
CA ALA A 151 -15.70 2.01 21.67
C ALA A 151 -15.48 3.25 22.58
N PRO A 152 -15.74 4.48 22.05
CA PRO A 152 -15.64 5.68 22.84
C PRO A 152 -16.60 5.63 24.04
N PRO A 153 -16.19 6.06 25.26
CA PRO A 153 -17.09 6.17 26.39
C PRO A 153 -18.23 7.16 26.15
N GLU A 154 -19.41 6.87 26.68
CA GLU A 154 -20.63 7.66 26.54
C GLU A 154 -20.45 9.13 26.96
N ASP A 155 -19.65 9.38 28.01
CA ASP A 155 -19.34 10.72 28.53
C ASP A 155 -18.55 11.55 27.51
N LYS A 156 -17.62 10.95 26.76
CA LYS A 156 -16.87 11.63 25.69
C LYS A 156 -17.76 11.95 24.50
N LEU A 157 -18.61 11.01 24.07
CA LEU A 157 -19.60 11.24 23.03
C LEU A 157 -20.57 12.36 23.41
N SER A 158 -21.05 12.33 24.67
CA SER A 158 -21.93 13.39 25.21
C SER A 158 -21.25 14.75 25.24
N MET A 159 -19.96 14.83 25.51
CA MET A 159 -19.18 16.07 25.42
C MET A 159 -19.17 16.63 23.99
N VAL A 160 -18.85 15.80 23.01
CA VAL A 160 -18.83 16.20 21.60
C VAL A 160 -20.23 16.63 21.14
N ALA A 161 -21.28 15.90 21.55
CA ALA A 161 -22.65 16.26 21.24
C ALA A 161 -23.06 17.63 21.79
N LYS A 162 -22.71 17.95 23.05
CA LYS A 162 -22.96 19.27 23.66
C LYS A 162 -22.23 20.41 22.94
N GLU A 163 -20.99 20.20 22.56
CA GLU A 163 -20.26 21.21 21.77
C GLU A 163 -20.85 21.42 20.39
N LEU A 164 -21.37 20.36 19.76
CA LEU A 164 -22.08 20.44 18.50
C LEU A 164 -23.39 21.23 18.64
N GLU A 165 -24.17 21.01 19.70
CA GLU A 165 -25.37 21.78 19.99
C GLU A 165 -25.05 23.27 20.19
N ALA A 166 -23.98 23.57 20.92
CA ALA A 166 -23.50 24.95 21.09
C ALA A 166 -23.07 25.59 19.75
N PHE A 167 -22.40 24.82 18.90
CA PHE A 167 -22.03 25.26 17.55
C PHE A 167 -23.25 25.56 16.70
N ASN A 168 -24.22 24.64 16.62
CA ASN A 168 -25.46 24.83 15.86
C ASN A 168 -26.26 26.04 16.36
N ALA A 169 -26.34 26.20 17.69
CA ALA A 169 -27.00 27.39 18.28
C ALA A 169 -26.30 28.71 17.92
N ALA A 170 -24.97 28.71 17.88
CA ALA A 170 -24.19 29.88 17.49
C ALA A 170 -24.32 30.21 16.00
N VAL A 171 -24.37 29.20 15.13
CA VAL A 171 -24.62 29.36 13.68
C VAL A 171 -26.02 29.91 13.46
N ALA A 172 -27.04 29.36 14.11
CA ALA A 172 -28.44 29.82 13.98
C ALA A 172 -28.64 31.26 14.43
N LYS A 173 -27.93 31.72 15.47
CA LYS A 173 -28.02 33.10 15.99
C LYS A 173 -27.18 34.11 15.23
N ASN A 174 -26.35 33.73 14.29
CA ASN A 174 -25.41 34.63 13.62
C ASN A 174 -26.05 35.31 12.42
N LYS A 175 -26.66 36.50 12.66
CA LYS A 175 -27.31 37.33 11.65
C LYS A 175 -26.38 37.87 10.54
N LYS A 176 -25.08 37.72 10.65
CA LYS A 176 -24.10 38.13 9.64
C LYS A 176 -23.87 37.08 8.56
N LEU A 177 -24.38 35.85 8.74
CA LEU A 177 -24.32 34.79 7.79
C LEU A 177 -25.37 34.97 6.69
N LYS A 178 -24.99 34.69 5.45
CA LYS A 178 -25.95 34.51 4.38
C LYS A 178 -26.76 33.25 4.63
N SER A 179 -28.04 33.25 4.21
CA SER A 179 -28.99 32.17 4.47
C SER A 179 -28.48 30.79 3.98
N ASP A 180 -27.97 30.76 2.76
CA ASP A 180 -27.39 29.55 2.15
C ASP A 180 -26.20 28.97 2.91
N VAL A 181 -25.33 29.87 3.41
CA VAL A 181 -24.18 29.46 4.25
C VAL A 181 -24.66 28.96 5.61
N GLN A 182 -25.69 29.60 6.18
CA GLN A 182 -26.26 29.16 7.46
C GLN A 182 -26.89 27.79 7.37
N GLU A 183 -27.69 27.53 6.33
CA GLU A 183 -28.29 26.22 6.06
C GLU A 183 -27.24 25.13 5.85
N SER A 184 -26.20 25.43 5.07
CA SER A 184 -25.09 24.50 4.84
C SER A 184 -24.34 24.14 6.12
N LEU A 185 -24.14 25.11 7.03
CA LEU A 185 -23.47 24.89 8.31
C LEU A 185 -24.34 24.10 9.30
N LEU A 186 -25.65 24.29 9.28
CA LEU A 186 -26.59 23.54 10.10
C LEU A 186 -26.72 22.09 9.61
N ALA A 187 -26.84 21.89 8.31
CA ALA A 187 -26.83 20.56 7.70
C ALA A 187 -25.55 19.80 8.01
N PHE A 188 -24.40 20.47 7.94
CA PHE A 188 -23.11 19.92 8.35
C PHE A 188 -23.09 19.50 9.83
N GLY A 189 -23.68 20.31 10.72
CA GLY A 189 -23.80 19.96 12.13
C GLY A 189 -24.64 18.71 12.39
N GLU A 190 -25.72 18.50 11.65
CA GLU A 190 -26.54 17.28 11.73
C GLU A 190 -25.81 16.05 11.18
N ASP A 191 -25.02 16.23 10.12
CA ASP A 191 -24.18 15.17 9.58
C ASP A 191 -23.10 14.74 10.58
N ILE A 192 -22.45 15.69 11.29
CA ILE A 192 -21.53 15.38 12.37
C ILE A 192 -22.20 14.56 13.47
N ARG A 193 -23.41 14.93 13.87
CA ARG A 193 -24.15 14.21 14.90
C ARG A 193 -24.39 12.75 14.52
N ARG A 194 -24.68 12.48 13.24
CA ARG A 194 -24.97 11.14 12.73
C ARG A 194 -23.73 10.28 12.55
N GLU A 195 -22.57 10.89 12.15
CA GLU A 195 -21.40 10.18 11.65
C GLU A 195 -20.10 10.55 12.42
N LEU A 196 -20.18 10.71 13.73
CA LEU A 196 -19.14 11.33 14.57
C LEU A 196 -17.68 10.90 14.31
N PRO A 197 -17.34 9.67 14.00
CA PRO A 197 -15.95 9.30 13.71
C PRO A 197 -15.48 9.58 12.29
N GLU A 198 -16.39 9.68 11.31
CA GLU A 198 -16.05 9.82 9.88
C GLU A 198 -16.05 11.27 9.38
N THR A 199 -16.10 12.25 10.31
CA THR A 199 -16.42 13.65 9.97
C THR A 199 -15.23 14.58 9.83
N MET A 200 -14.00 14.10 10.00
CA MET A 200 -12.82 14.97 9.93
C MET A 200 -12.69 15.74 8.61
N PRO A 201 -12.89 15.15 7.43
CA PRO A 201 -12.84 15.89 6.16
C PRO A 201 -13.89 17.00 6.07
N ARG A 202 -15.07 16.79 6.67
CA ARG A 202 -16.16 17.79 6.71
C ARG A 202 -15.86 18.94 7.67
N ILE A 203 -15.20 18.64 8.81
CA ILE A 203 -14.73 19.67 9.75
C ILE A 203 -13.65 20.53 9.09
N GLU A 204 -12.75 19.94 8.34
CA GLU A 204 -11.72 20.67 7.58
C GLU A 204 -12.32 21.56 6.50
N ALA A 205 -13.32 21.09 5.77
CA ALA A 205 -14.07 21.89 4.81
C ALA A 205 -14.77 23.10 5.48
N LEU A 206 -15.35 22.91 6.69
CA LEU A 206 -15.93 23.99 7.47
C LEU A 206 -14.90 25.05 7.87
N LEU A 207 -13.70 24.63 8.26
CA LEU A 207 -12.62 25.54 8.65
C LEU A 207 -12.05 26.33 7.45
N ALA A 208 -12.20 25.84 6.25
CA ALA A 208 -11.84 26.53 5.01
C ALA A 208 -12.84 27.61 4.59
N MET A 209 -14.05 27.64 5.17
CA MET A 209 -15.07 28.63 4.83
C MET A 209 -14.77 30.03 5.43
N PRO A 210 -15.01 31.14 4.70
CA PRO A 210 -14.75 32.48 5.23
C PRO A 210 -15.67 32.86 6.40
N GLY A 211 -15.10 33.36 7.51
CA GLY A 211 -15.83 33.87 8.65
C GLY A 211 -15.21 33.57 10.02
N ALA A 212 -14.55 34.55 10.62
CA ALA A 212 -13.61 34.38 11.74
C ALA A 212 -14.20 33.82 13.05
N ASP A 213 -15.41 34.18 13.44
CA ASP A 213 -15.99 33.78 14.75
C ASP A 213 -16.40 32.30 14.79
N ARG A 214 -16.62 31.70 13.63
CA ARG A 214 -17.00 30.30 13.44
C ARG A 214 -15.78 29.38 13.47
N ILE A 215 -14.63 29.91 13.07
CA ILE A 215 -13.36 29.20 13.08
C ILE A 215 -12.98 28.75 14.50
N SER A 216 -13.25 29.58 15.50
CA SER A 216 -12.95 29.25 16.91
C SER A 216 -13.78 28.06 17.41
N GLN A 217 -15.08 28.05 17.14
CA GLN A 217 -15.96 26.93 17.56
C GLN A 217 -15.73 25.67 16.75
N GLY A 218 -15.52 25.81 15.44
CA GLY A 218 -15.14 24.70 14.57
C GLY A 218 -13.80 24.08 14.99
N LYS A 219 -12.79 24.88 15.36
CA LYS A 219 -11.52 24.39 15.90
C LYS A 219 -11.70 23.61 17.20
N LYS A 220 -12.59 24.07 18.11
CA LYS A 220 -12.85 23.38 19.36
C LYS A 220 -13.52 22.02 19.10
N LEU A 221 -14.53 21.99 18.26
CA LEU A 221 -15.21 20.76 17.84
C LEU A 221 -14.24 19.78 17.18
N ARG A 222 -13.41 20.27 16.23
CA ARG A 222 -12.34 19.48 15.61
C ARG A 222 -11.39 18.86 16.64
N ASN A 223 -10.90 19.66 17.58
CA ASN A 223 -9.96 19.16 18.59
C ASN A 223 -10.58 18.08 19.47
N GLN A 224 -11.88 18.19 19.77
CA GLN A 224 -12.58 17.18 20.56
C GLN A 224 -12.85 15.91 19.76
N SER A 225 -13.30 16.03 18.51
CA SER A 225 -13.48 14.90 17.60
C SER A 225 -12.15 14.20 17.32
N GLN A 226 -11.08 14.97 17.08
CA GLN A 226 -9.73 14.42 16.89
C GLN A 226 -9.26 13.65 18.13
N LYS A 227 -9.53 14.18 19.32
CA LYS A 227 -9.18 13.48 20.56
C LYS A 227 -9.95 12.16 20.72
N VAL A 228 -11.21 12.11 20.32
CA VAL A 228 -11.99 10.85 20.32
C VAL A 228 -11.39 9.87 19.31
N ILE A 229 -11.02 10.34 18.12
CA ILE A 229 -10.35 9.51 17.10
C ILE A 229 -9.03 8.99 17.63
N ASP A 230 -8.13 9.89 18.10
CA ASP A 230 -6.80 9.52 18.59
C ASP A 230 -6.83 8.56 19.78
N ASP A 231 -7.87 8.63 20.63
CA ASP A 231 -8.03 7.77 21.79
C ASP A 231 -8.65 6.40 21.46
N HIS A 232 -9.43 6.29 20.37
CA HIS A 232 -10.27 5.11 20.10
C HIS A 232 -10.05 4.46 18.73
N TYR A 233 -9.51 5.19 17.78
CA TYR A 233 -9.13 4.69 16.46
C TYR A 233 -7.61 4.60 16.34
N ARG A 234 -7.14 3.74 15.47
CA ARG A 234 -5.73 3.70 15.09
C ARG A 234 -5.63 3.74 13.57
N THR A 235 -4.69 4.51 13.04
CA THR A 235 -4.28 4.40 11.64
C THR A 235 -3.29 3.26 11.53
N VAL A 236 -3.50 2.37 10.59
CA VAL A 236 -2.62 1.24 10.35
C VAL A 236 -2.42 0.98 8.86
N LEU A 237 -1.21 0.61 8.48
CA LEU A 237 -0.90 0.05 7.17
C LEU A 237 -0.69 -1.45 7.31
N HIS A 238 -1.67 -2.24 6.86
CA HIS A 238 -1.64 -3.71 6.84
C HIS A 238 -0.77 -4.25 5.68
N LEU A 239 0.43 -3.69 5.54
CA LEU A 239 1.38 -4.19 4.53
C LEU A 239 1.73 -5.65 4.81
N LYS A 240 1.81 -6.46 3.76
CA LYS A 240 2.37 -7.80 3.88
C LYS A 240 3.74 -7.74 4.57
N PRO A 241 4.07 -8.64 5.52
CA PRO A 241 5.29 -8.54 6.32
C PRO A 241 6.57 -8.41 5.47
N HIS A 242 6.64 -9.15 4.34
CA HIS A 242 7.78 -9.09 3.43
C HIS A 242 7.90 -7.76 2.66
N LEU A 243 6.82 -6.96 2.54
CA LEU A 243 6.84 -5.62 1.90
C LEU A 243 7.12 -4.49 2.89
N ALA A 244 6.85 -4.69 4.18
CA ALA A 244 7.03 -3.64 5.18
C ALA A 244 8.44 -3.05 5.14
N PRO A 245 8.62 -1.72 5.06
CA PRO A 245 9.94 -1.09 4.99
C PRO A 245 10.79 -1.37 6.23
N VAL A 246 10.15 -1.50 7.39
CA VAL A 246 10.73 -1.88 8.67
C VAL A 246 10.03 -3.16 9.11
N LYS A 247 10.80 -4.20 9.46
CA LYS A 247 10.25 -5.50 9.87
C LYS A 247 10.00 -5.55 11.38
N VAL A 248 10.90 -4.98 12.14
CA VAL A 248 10.84 -4.98 13.61
C VAL A 248 11.23 -3.62 14.16
N ALA A 249 10.44 -3.11 15.09
CA ALA A 249 10.83 -1.96 15.91
C ALA A 249 11.13 -2.40 17.34
N VAL A 250 12.21 -1.89 17.95
CA VAL A 250 12.64 -2.27 19.30
C VAL A 250 12.61 -1.06 20.21
N PHE A 251 11.95 -1.19 21.36
CA PHE A 251 11.74 -0.13 22.34
C PHE A 251 12.21 -0.53 23.73
N PRO A 252 12.92 0.34 24.48
CA PRO A 252 13.04 0.19 25.91
C PRO A 252 11.77 0.72 26.59
N LEU A 253 11.24 0.03 27.59
CA LEU A 253 10.09 0.48 28.40
C LEU A 253 10.34 1.88 29.00
N LYS A 254 11.61 2.15 29.37
CA LYS A 254 12.01 3.43 29.99
C LYS A 254 13.34 3.90 29.41
N ARG A 255 13.31 5.04 28.74
CA ARG A 255 14.49 5.64 28.08
C ARG A 255 15.61 6.10 29.02
N THR A 256 15.29 6.34 30.30
CA THR A 256 16.26 6.80 31.31
C THR A 256 16.99 5.65 31.97
N ASP A 257 16.61 4.41 31.71
CA ASP A 257 17.26 3.22 32.27
C ASP A 257 18.30 2.69 31.28
N GLY A 258 19.57 2.81 31.64
CA GLY A 258 20.69 2.44 30.78
C GLY A 258 20.74 0.95 30.43
N ASN A 259 20.26 0.07 31.34
CA ASN A 259 20.24 -1.38 31.11
C ASN A 259 19.18 -1.74 30.08
N LEU A 260 17.95 -1.19 30.21
CA LEU A 260 16.89 -1.41 29.22
C LEU A 260 17.29 -0.88 27.84
N VAL A 261 17.87 0.32 27.80
CA VAL A 261 18.35 0.93 26.55
C VAL A 261 19.49 0.11 25.93
N GLY A 262 20.45 -0.35 26.74
CA GLY A 262 21.55 -1.19 26.29
C GLY A 262 21.06 -2.49 25.66
N THR A 263 20.19 -3.22 26.37
CA THR A 263 19.57 -4.47 25.89
C THR A 263 18.77 -4.27 24.61
N ALA A 264 17.93 -3.22 24.54
CA ALA A 264 17.15 -2.94 23.33
C ALA A 264 18.04 -2.66 22.11
N LYS A 265 19.14 -1.93 22.27
CA LYS A 265 20.10 -1.67 21.19
C LYS A 265 20.86 -2.94 20.77
N GLN A 266 21.17 -3.83 21.71
CA GLN A 266 21.80 -5.13 21.39
C GLN A 266 20.85 -6.03 20.61
N ILE A 267 19.59 -6.13 21.02
CA ILE A 267 18.54 -6.88 20.30
C ILE A 267 18.37 -6.34 18.89
N ARG A 268 18.23 -5.01 18.73
CA ARG A 268 18.16 -4.40 17.39
C ARG A 268 19.35 -4.81 16.53
N LYS A 269 20.58 -4.73 17.07
CA LYS A 269 21.79 -5.09 16.34
C LYS A 269 21.81 -6.58 15.96
N SER A 270 21.42 -7.46 16.88
CA SER A 270 21.34 -8.91 16.64
C SER A 270 20.36 -9.24 15.50
N LEU A 271 19.14 -8.69 15.54
CA LEU A 271 18.13 -8.88 14.49
C LEU A 271 18.61 -8.40 13.12
N GLN A 272 19.35 -7.29 13.07
CA GLN A 272 19.86 -6.71 11.82
C GLN A 272 21.06 -7.47 11.24
N THR A 273 21.71 -8.33 12.04
CA THR A 273 22.86 -9.12 11.59
C THR A 273 22.40 -10.14 10.54
N GLY A 274 23.06 -10.13 9.37
CA GLY A 274 22.68 -10.94 8.21
C GLY A 274 21.81 -10.22 7.19
N GLY A 275 21.38 -8.98 7.46
CA GLY A 275 20.74 -8.06 6.48
C GLY A 275 19.29 -8.35 6.10
N LYS A 276 18.71 -9.47 6.51
CA LYS A 276 17.35 -9.86 6.15
C LYS A 276 16.26 -9.08 6.90
N ILE A 277 16.50 -8.71 8.17
CA ILE A 277 15.52 -8.06 9.03
C ILE A 277 15.90 -6.58 9.19
N ARG A 278 15.22 -5.68 8.49
CA ARG A 278 15.40 -4.25 8.71
C ARG A 278 14.72 -3.82 10.00
N THR A 279 15.50 -3.28 10.94
CA THR A 279 15.04 -2.92 12.28
C THR A 279 15.23 -1.45 12.60
N VAL A 280 14.33 -0.90 13.41
CA VAL A 280 14.47 0.44 13.99
C VAL A 280 14.49 0.37 15.51
N TYR A 281 15.08 1.38 16.14
CA TYR A 281 15.06 1.62 17.58
C TYR A 281 14.41 2.98 17.82
N ASP A 282 13.48 3.06 18.77
CA ASP A 282 12.85 4.32 19.16
C ASP A 282 12.63 4.34 20.69
N ASP A 283 13.00 5.43 21.34
CA ASP A 283 12.80 5.70 22.79
C ASP A 283 12.20 7.09 23.03
N THR A 284 11.68 7.73 21.98
CA THR A 284 11.26 9.14 22.00
C THR A 284 9.85 9.37 22.51
N GLY A 285 9.17 8.34 23.03
CA GLY A 285 7.79 8.43 23.49
C GLY A 285 7.40 7.35 24.49
N ALA A 286 6.17 7.42 25.00
CA ALA A 286 5.55 6.31 25.73
C ALA A 286 5.27 5.13 24.80
N ILE A 287 5.31 3.90 25.29
CA ILE A 287 5.19 2.66 24.51
C ILE A 287 3.95 2.67 23.59
N GLY A 288 2.79 3.08 24.09
CA GLY A 288 1.57 3.15 23.25
C GLY A 288 1.72 4.10 22.05
N LYS A 289 2.44 5.24 22.22
CA LYS A 289 2.73 6.15 21.10
C LYS A 289 3.74 5.55 20.12
N LEU A 290 4.71 4.80 20.63
CA LEU A 290 5.70 4.13 19.78
C LEU A 290 5.04 3.03 18.94
N TYR A 291 4.12 2.25 19.52
CA TYR A 291 3.32 1.27 18.76
C TYR A 291 2.51 1.93 17.65
N ARG A 292 1.77 3.01 17.93
CA ARG A 292 0.97 3.73 16.93
C ARG A 292 1.83 4.19 15.74
N ARG A 293 2.99 4.77 15.99
CA ARG A 293 3.93 5.16 14.91
C ARG A 293 4.34 4.00 14.01
N GLN A 294 4.48 2.81 14.58
CA GLN A 294 4.84 1.63 13.82
C GLN A 294 3.64 1.05 13.06
N ASP A 295 2.46 1.11 13.65
CA ASP A 295 1.22 0.76 12.96
C ASP A 295 1.02 1.65 11.72
N GLU A 296 1.23 2.98 11.84
CA GLU A 296 1.12 3.97 10.76
C GLU A 296 2.08 3.74 9.59
N ILE A 297 3.26 3.19 9.82
CA ILE A 297 4.25 2.89 8.76
C ILE A 297 4.26 1.41 8.33
N GLY A 298 3.37 0.61 8.91
CA GLY A 298 3.17 -0.79 8.53
C GLY A 298 4.22 -1.76 9.06
N THR A 299 4.93 -1.44 10.16
CA THR A 299 5.88 -2.36 10.80
C THR A 299 5.13 -3.54 11.43
N PRO A 300 5.37 -4.80 10.99
CA PRO A 300 4.59 -5.94 11.46
C PRO A 300 4.83 -6.30 12.93
N PHE A 301 6.05 -6.11 13.44
CA PHE A 301 6.41 -6.53 14.80
C PHE A 301 7.05 -5.41 15.62
N CYS A 302 6.62 -5.29 16.87
CA CYS A 302 7.23 -4.38 17.85
C CYS A 302 7.73 -5.17 19.07
N VAL A 303 8.99 -5.00 19.41
CA VAL A 303 9.65 -5.65 20.57
C VAL A 303 9.83 -4.64 21.69
N THR A 304 9.33 -4.94 22.87
CA THR A 304 9.51 -4.13 24.07
C THR A 304 10.41 -4.82 25.07
N VAL A 305 11.45 -4.13 25.48
CA VAL A 305 12.37 -4.54 26.55
C VAL A 305 11.95 -3.87 27.85
N ASP A 306 11.56 -4.65 28.84
CA ASP A 306 11.11 -4.23 30.15
C ASP A 306 12.00 -4.73 31.29
N TYR A 307 11.64 -4.49 32.53
CA TYR A 307 12.46 -4.94 33.68
C TYR A 307 12.55 -6.45 33.79
N GLN A 308 11.47 -7.16 33.50
CA GLN A 308 11.47 -8.62 33.47
C GLN A 308 12.47 -9.17 32.43
N SER A 309 12.66 -8.44 31.31
CA SER A 309 13.62 -8.83 30.28
C SER A 309 15.08 -8.89 30.79
N LEU A 310 15.40 -8.09 31.81
CA LEU A 310 16.72 -8.11 32.43
C LEU A 310 16.93 -9.32 33.36
N ASP A 311 15.83 -9.85 33.90
CA ASP A 311 15.86 -10.97 34.84
C ASP A 311 15.82 -12.33 34.15
N ASP A 312 14.93 -12.49 33.15
CA ASP A 312 14.62 -13.79 32.53
C ASP A 312 15.05 -13.91 31.06
N GLN A 313 15.70 -12.88 30.50
CA GLN A 313 16.15 -12.85 29.10
C GLN A 313 15.01 -13.07 28.08
N THR A 314 13.80 -12.61 28.41
CA THR A 314 12.65 -12.60 27.49
C THR A 314 12.23 -11.18 27.14
N VAL A 315 11.53 -11.01 26.04
CA VAL A 315 10.96 -9.72 25.59
C VAL A 315 9.51 -9.87 25.22
N THR A 316 8.77 -8.78 25.28
CA THR A 316 7.41 -8.74 24.73
C THR A 316 7.49 -8.44 23.25
N ILE A 317 6.94 -9.30 22.39
CA ILE A 317 6.70 -9.02 20.97
C ILE A 317 5.21 -8.75 20.76
N ARG A 318 4.91 -7.70 20.01
CA ARG A 318 3.54 -7.32 19.63
C ARG A 318 3.38 -7.45 18.11
N ASP A 319 2.36 -8.15 17.71
CA ASP A 319 1.90 -8.22 16.33
C ASP A 319 1.05 -6.97 15.99
N ARG A 320 1.29 -6.36 14.81
CA ARG A 320 0.60 -5.15 14.34
C ARG A 320 -0.89 -5.42 14.10
N ASP A 321 -1.21 -6.52 13.43
CA ASP A 321 -2.56 -6.75 12.89
C ASP A 321 -3.52 -7.19 13.99
N THR A 322 -3.10 -8.13 14.81
CA THR A 322 -3.92 -8.68 15.91
C THR A 322 -3.80 -7.88 17.20
N MET A 323 -2.77 -7.04 17.35
CA MET A 323 -2.34 -6.38 18.60
C MET A 323 -2.00 -7.37 19.73
N ALA A 324 -1.95 -8.65 19.44
CA ALA A 324 -1.54 -9.67 20.40
C ALA A 324 -0.11 -9.43 20.87
N GLN A 325 0.12 -9.71 22.14
CA GLN A 325 1.44 -9.59 22.77
C GLN A 325 1.79 -10.91 23.42
N GLU A 326 3.00 -11.38 23.20
CA GLU A 326 3.53 -12.60 23.80
C GLU A 326 4.97 -12.38 24.29
N ARG A 327 5.39 -13.21 25.24
CA ARG A 327 6.76 -13.22 25.74
C ARG A 327 7.56 -14.28 24.98
N ILE A 328 8.74 -13.87 24.50
CA ILE A 328 9.65 -14.77 23.78
C ILE A 328 11.08 -14.59 24.29
N SER A 329 11.86 -15.65 24.27
CA SER A 329 13.30 -15.62 24.59
C SER A 329 14.05 -14.73 23.60
N ILE A 330 14.99 -13.93 24.08
CA ILE A 330 15.84 -13.09 23.23
C ILE A 330 16.63 -13.93 22.22
N ASP A 331 17.03 -15.13 22.60
CA ASP A 331 17.79 -16.05 21.73
C ASP A 331 16.94 -16.63 20.60
N GLU A 332 15.63 -16.80 20.81
CA GLU A 332 14.69 -17.35 19.82
C GLU A 332 14.06 -16.25 18.94
N LEU A 333 14.14 -14.99 19.36
CA LEU A 333 13.45 -13.86 18.74
C LEU A 333 13.75 -13.73 17.24
N LYS A 334 14.99 -13.94 16.84
CA LYS A 334 15.39 -13.82 15.43
C LYS A 334 14.74 -14.89 14.56
N THR A 335 14.80 -16.14 14.98
CA THR A 335 14.18 -17.27 14.28
C THR A 335 12.66 -17.09 14.19
N TYR A 336 12.03 -16.71 15.29
CA TYR A 336 10.60 -16.40 15.34
C TYR A 336 10.19 -15.35 14.30
N VAL A 337 10.94 -14.24 14.22
CA VAL A 337 10.66 -13.17 13.26
C VAL A 337 10.89 -13.64 11.82
N GLU A 338 11.97 -14.38 11.55
CA GLU A 338 12.26 -14.90 10.21
C GLU A 338 11.13 -15.81 9.72
N GLU A 339 10.64 -16.74 10.54
CA GLU A 339 9.50 -17.61 10.23
C GLU A 339 8.24 -16.81 9.92
N LYS A 340 7.92 -15.82 10.75
CA LYS A 340 6.73 -14.95 10.56
C LYS A 340 6.82 -13.98 9.38
N LEU A 341 7.99 -13.74 8.84
CA LEU A 341 8.17 -12.91 7.64
C LEU A 341 8.03 -13.73 6.34
N GLU A 342 8.14 -15.06 6.42
CA GLU A 342 7.98 -15.99 5.29
C GLU A 342 6.49 -16.39 5.08
N ASP A 343 5.63 -16.27 6.11
CA ASP A 343 4.17 -16.48 6.05
C ASP A 343 3.49 -15.29 5.32
#